data_aaac431841f6592c72135881c66842e0
#
_entry.id   aaac431841f6592c72135881c66842e0
#
_cell.length_a   1.000
_cell.length_b   1.000
_cell.length_c   1.000
_cell.angle_alpha   90.00
_cell.angle_beta   90.00
_cell.angle_gamma   90.00
#
_symmetry.space_group_name_H-M   'P 1'
#
loop_
_entity.id
_entity.type
_entity.pdbx_description
1 polymer ?
#
loop_
_entity_poly.entity_id
_entity_poly.type
_entity_poly.pdbx_seq_one_letter_code
_entity_poly.pdbx_strand_id
1 'polypeptide(L)'
;MARATSRAVRRGGPSARGGPSPADFRERFEGRLIALSKAHDQLTMHHWENAELREMLSGSLAPYASAAPNRIVLRGEDLVLRPRAVLTLAMTFHELTTNAAKYGALSAPKGRVEIAWAPHENEGRTYLRITWSEQGGPPVAMPR
;
A
#
# COMPACT_ATOMS: atom_id res chain seq x y z
N MET A 1 -8.17 21.65 -1.77
CA MET A 1 -8.55 20.34 -1.22
C MET A 1 -7.79 19.25 -1.96
N ALA A 2 -6.88 18.55 -1.29
CA ALA A 2 -6.15 17.48 -1.93
C ALA A 2 -7.01 16.22 -1.96
N ARG A 3 -7.29 15.71 -3.13
CA ARG A 3 -7.88 14.36 -3.30
C ARG A 3 -6.78 13.39 -3.63
N ALA A 4 -6.75 12.28 -2.91
CA ALA A 4 -5.81 11.21 -3.21
C ALA A 4 -6.35 10.39 -4.39
N THR A 5 -5.64 10.39 -5.50
CA THR A 5 -5.83 9.40 -6.55
C THR A 5 -4.68 8.42 -6.47
N SER A 6 -4.96 7.23 -6.00
CA SER A 6 -3.99 6.15 -6.08
C SER A 6 -4.11 5.49 -7.45
N ARG A 7 -3.11 5.67 -8.29
CA ARG A 7 -2.95 4.84 -9.45
C ARG A 7 -1.89 3.79 -9.14
N ALA A 8 -2.36 2.64 -8.69
CA ALA A 8 -1.50 1.48 -8.61
C ALA A 8 -1.31 0.96 -10.03
N VAL A 9 -0.15 1.19 -10.62
CA VAL A 9 0.21 0.49 -11.85
C VAL A 9 0.60 -0.91 -11.44
N ARG A 10 -0.39 -1.76 -11.36
CA ARG A 10 -0.20 -3.17 -11.13
C ARG A 10 0.24 -3.80 -12.44
N ARG A 11 1.52 -4.10 -12.57
CA ARG A 11 1.94 -5.03 -13.62
C ARG A 11 1.62 -6.45 -13.13
N GLY A 12 0.43 -6.91 -13.52
CA GLY A 12 0.04 -8.28 -13.56
C GLY A 12 0.00 -9.02 -12.22
N GLY A 13 -1.14 -9.04 -11.57
CA GLY A 13 -1.42 -10.05 -10.57
C GLY A 13 -1.93 -11.34 -11.24
N PRO A 14 -1.56 -12.51 -10.74
CA PRO A 14 -2.19 -13.73 -11.23
C PRO A 14 -3.68 -13.67 -10.95
N SER A 15 -4.49 -13.82 -11.98
CA SER A 15 -5.89 -14.12 -11.76
C SER A 15 -5.95 -15.51 -11.13
N ALA A 16 -6.26 -15.57 -9.85
CA ALA A 16 -6.55 -16.86 -9.25
C ALA A 16 -7.76 -17.46 -9.96
N ARG A 17 -7.57 -18.59 -10.59
CA ARG A 17 -8.67 -19.39 -11.08
C ARG A 17 -9.42 -19.98 -9.88
N GLY A 18 -10.68 -19.64 -9.76
CA GLY A 18 -11.49 -20.00 -8.61
C GLY A 18 -11.45 -18.89 -7.55
N GLY A 19 -12.59 -18.57 -6.98
CA GLY A 19 -12.71 -17.58 -5.93
C GLY A 19 -11.78 -17.90 -4.75
N PRO A 20 -11.47 -16.89 -3.91
CA PRO A 20 -10.66 -17.11 -2.73
C PRO A 20 -11.27 -18.21 -1.87
N SER A 21 -10.45 -19.09 -1.32
CA SER A 21 -10.89 -20.08 -0.35
C SER A 21 -11.47 -19.39 0.89
N PRO A 22 -12.32 -20.07 1.68
CA PRO A 22 -12.80 -19.50 2.95
C PRO A 22 -11.68 -19.07 3.90
N ALA A 23 -10.57 -19.80 3.90
CA ALA A 23 -9.39 -19.43 4.67
C ALA A 23 -8.72 -18.14 4.16
N ASP A 24 -8.62 -17.98 2.85
CA ASP A 24 -8.09 -16.75 2.23
C ASP A 24 -8.99 -15.55 2.50
N PHE A 25 -10.29 -15.74 2.43
CA PHE A 25 -11.27 -14.70 2.76
C PHE A 25 -11.12 -14.25 4.22
N ARG A 26 -11.02 -15.19 5.15
CA ARG A 26 -10.85 -14.89 6.57
C ARG A 26 -9.54 -14.14 6.83
N GLU A 27 -8.45 -14.58 6.23
CA GLU A 27 -7.15 -13.93 6.36
C GLU A 27 -7.18 -12.49 5.85
N ARG A 28 -7.81 -12.25 4.70
CA ARG A 28 -7.98 -10.90 4.14
C ARG A 28 -8.84 -10.02 5.04
N PHE A 29 -9.92 -10.57 5.56
CA PHE A 29 -10.81 -9.83 6.45
C PHE A 29 -10.11 -9.47 7.76
N GLU A 30 -9.42 -10.40 8.40
CA GLU A 30 -8.62 -10.15 9.60
C GLU A 30 -7.51 -9.12 9.34
N GLY A 31 -6.85 -9.22 8.20
CA GLY A 31 -5.83 -8.27 7.78
C GLY A 31 -6.37 -6.86 7.63
N ARG A 32 -7.55 -6.70 7.05
CA ARG A 32 -8.21 -5.39 6.93
C ARG A 32 -8.59 -4.81 8.29
N LEU A 33 -9.07 -5.65 9.22
CA LEU A 33 -9.36 -5.22 10.58
C LEU A 33 -8.11 -4.74 11.30
N ILE A 34 -6.99 -5.43 11.16
CA ILE A 34 -5.71 -5.03 11.74
C ILE A 34 -5.24 -3.70 11.14
N ALA A 35 -5.35 -3.52 9.82
CA ALA A 35 -4.98 -2.28 9.16
C ALA A 35 -5.83 -1.10 9.64
N LEU A 36 -7.13 -1.30 9.81
CA LEU A 36 -8.03 -0.28 10.36
C LEU A 36 -7.69 0.05 11.80
N SER A 37 -7.38 -0.94 12.62
CA SER A 37 -6.97 -0.74 14.01
C SER A 37 -5.68 0.08 14.11
N LYS A 38 -4.69 -0.23 13.30
CA LYS A 38 -3.44 0.54 13.24
C LYS A 38 -3.67 1.98 12.80
N ALA A 39 -4.51 2.21 11.79
CA ALA A 39 -4.85 3.55 11.33
C ALA A 39 -5.59 4.33 12.42
N HIS A 40 -6.51 3.68 13.13
CA HIS A 40 -7.22 4.29 14.25
C HIS A 40 -6.27 4.67 15.39
N ASP A 41 -5.33 3.80 15.74
CA ASP A 41 -4.33 4.06 16.76
C ASP A 41 -3.45 5.26 16.38
N GLN A 42 -3.03 5.36 15.15
CA GLN A 42 -2.26 6.52 14.66
C GLN A 42 -3.07 7.82 14.79
N LEU A 43 -4.32 7.81 14.40
CA LEU A 43 -5.20 8.97 14.54
C LEU A 43 -5.40 9.36 16.00
N THR A 44 -5.54 8.38 16.89
CA THR A 44 -5.69 8.60 18.33
C THR A 44 -4.42 9.18 18.94
N MET A 45 -3.25 8.68 18.55
CA MET A 45 -1.95 9.19 19.01
C MET A 45 -1.74 10.64 18.62
N HIS A 46 -2.27 11.06 17.48
CA HIS A 46 -2.20 12.43 16.99
C HIS A 46 -3.43 13.27 17.36
N HIS A 47 -4.17 12.89 18.41
CA HIS A 47 -5.40 13.57 18.88
C HIS A 47 -6.43 13.77 17.76
N TRP A 48 -6.63 12.76 16.91
CA TRP A 48 -7.49 12.83 15.73
C TRP A 48 -7.02 13.86 14.69
N GLU A 49 -5.77 14.29 14.81
CA GLU A 49 -5.14 15.14 13.81
C GLU A 49 -4.69 14.35 12.58
N ASN A 50 -4.15 15.07 11.63
CA ASN A 50 -3.65 14.49 10.39
C ASN A 50 -2.45 13.57 10.65
N ALA A 51 -2.36 12.47 9.93
CA ALA A 51 -1.23 11.56 9.99
C ALA A 51 -0.26 11.82 8.83
N GLU A 52 1.03 11.67 9.09
CA GLU A 52 2.05 11.77 8.07
C GLU A 52 2.08 10.52 7.19
N LEU A 53 2.09 10.73 5.87
CA LEU A 53 2.05 9.65 4.89
C LEU A 53 3.22 8.67 5.04
N ARG A 54 4.43 9.18 5.17
CA ARG A 54 5.63 8.35 5.31
C ARG A 54 5.57 7.47 6.56
N GLU A 55 5.16 8.04 7.68
CA GLU A 55 5.01 7.30 8.93
C GLU A 55 3.96 6.19 8.82
N MET A 56 2.83 6.47 8.18
CA MET A 56 1.79 5.49 7.94
C MET A 56 2.29 4.34 7.04
N LEU A 57 3.00 4.65 5.96
CA LEU A 57 3.58 3.65 5.07
C LEU A 57 4.65 2.82 5.78
N SER A 58 5.53 3.45 6.51
CA SER A 58 6.58 2.77 7.27
C SER A 58 5.98 1.80 8.28
N GLY A 59 4.93 2.20 8.97
CA GLY A 59 4.22 1.33 9.91
C GLY A 59 3.56 0.13 9.24
N SER A 60 2.92 0.33 8.10
CA SER A 60 2.26 -0.73 7.35
C SER A 60 3.24 -1.74 6.74
N LEU A 61 4.43 -1.28 6.37
CA LEU A 61 5.45 -2.07 5.69
C LEU A 61 6.51 -2.66 6.64
N ALA A 62 6.51 -2.24 7.90
CA ALA A 62 7.52 -2.64 8.88
C ALA A 62 7.77 -4.16 8.97
N PRO A 63 6.75 -5.03 8.97
CA PRO A 63 6.97 -6.48 9.03
C PRO A 63 7.77 -7.02 7.84
N TYR A 64 7.65 -6.40 6.68
CA TYR A 64 8.33 -6.80 5.45
C TYR A 64 9.69 -6.12 5.32
N ALA A 65 9.80 -4.88 5.73
CA ALA A 65 11.04 -4.10 5.66
C ALA A 65 12.12 -4.65 6.61
N SER A 66 11.75 -5.11 7.80
CA SER A 66 12.69 -5.69 8.77
C SER A 66 13.28 -7.01 8.29
N ALA A 67 12.49 -7.81 7.55
CA ALA A 67 12.95 -9.08 7.01
C ALA A 67 13.91 -8.91 5.83
N ALA A 68 13.81 -7.82 5.10
CA ALA A 68 14.60 -7.55 3.90
C ALA A 68 14.84 -6.05 3.72
N PRO A 69 15.84 -5.50 4.43
CA PRO A 69 16.20 -4.09 4.28
C PRO A 69 16.56 -3.78 2.82
N ASN A 70 16.26 -2.57 2.37
CA ASN A 70 16.48 -2.09 1.00
C ASN A 70 15.57 -2.66 -0.08
N ARG A 71 14.64 -3.52 0.25
CA ARG A 71 13.66 -4.03 -0.71
C ARG A 71 12.43 -3.12 -0.86
N ILE A 72 12.23 -2.23 0.09
CA ILE A 72 11.14 -1.28 0.08
C ILE A 72 11.71 0.13 0.08
N VAL A 73 11.39 0.90 -0.95
CA VAL A 73 11.88 2.28 -1.12
C VAL A 73 10.69 3.23 -1.10
N LEU A 74 10.76 4.23 -0.24
CA LEU A 74 9.77 5.29 -0.13
C LEU A 74 10.36 6.60 -0.65
N ARG A 75 9.69 7.22 -1.62
CA ARG A 75 10.12 8.49 -2.23
C ARG A 75 8.99 9.50 -2.27
N GLY A 76 9.21 10.64 -1.67
CA GLY A 76 8.25 11.74 -1.68
C GLY A 76 8.52 12.72 -0.56
N GLU A 77 7.93 13.88 -0.67
CA GLU A 77 7.97 14.89 0.38
C GLU A 77 7.12 14.46 1.57
N ASP A 78 7.45 15.01 2.74
CA ASP A 78 6.63 14.79 3.92
C ASP A 78 5.27 15.45 3.72
N LEU A 79 4.24 14.64 3.73
CA LEU A 79 2.86 15.08 3.54
C LEU A 79 2.00 14.63 4.69
N VAL A 80 1.14 15.53 5.13
CA VAL A 80 0.17 15.26 6.19
C VAL A 80 -1.18 14.99 5.53
N LEU A 81 -1.78 13.88 5.90
CA LEU A 81 -3.05 13.41 5.36
C LEU A 81 -4.20 13.67 6.33
N ARG A 82 -5.36 13.97 5.77
CA ARG A 82 -6.60 14.06 6.55
C ARG A 82 -7.00 12.66 7.05
N PRO A 83 -7.69 12.57 8.20
CA PRO A 83 -8.09 11.28 8.77
C PRO A 83 -8.83 10.36 7.80
N ARG A 84 -9.72 10.90 6.99
CA ARG A 84 -10.46 10.14 5.99
C ARG A 84 -9.52 9.48 4.96
N ALA A 85 -8.52 10.21 4.50
CA ALA A 85 -7.53 9.69 3.55
C ALA A 85 -6.65 8.61 4.18
N VAL A 86 -6.29 8.75 5.44
CA VAL A 86 -5.50 7.77 6.19
C VAL A 86 -6.17 6.39 6.18
N LEU A 87 -7.45 6.33 6.51
CA LEU A 87 -8.19 5.07 6.55
C LEU A 87 -8.24 4.39 5.18
N THR A 88 -8.57 5.16 4.14
CA THR A 88 -8.64 4.63 2.77
C THR A 88 -7.28 4.13 2.29
N LEU A 89 -6.23 4.88 2.52
CA LEU A 89 -4.88 4.52 2.08
C LEU A 89 -4.32 3.35 2.89
N ALA A 90 -4.58 3.29 4.19
CA ALA A 90 -4.14 2.17 5.02
C ALA A 90 -4.68 0.84 4.51
N MET A 91 -5.95 0.79 4.14
CA MET A 91 -6.58 -0.40 3.55
C MET A 91 -5.98 -0.74 2.18
N THR A 92 -5.79 0.26 1.34
CA THR A 92 -5.21 0.08 0.00
C THR A 92 -3.79 -0.46 0.08
N PHE A 93 -2.94 0.12 0.92
CA PHE A 93 -1.57 -0.34 1.07
C PHE A 93 -1.48 -1.71 1.73
N HIS A 94 -2.37 -2.02 2.65
CA HIS A 94 -2.44 -3.35 3.22
C HIS A 94 -2.69 -4.41 2.13
N GLU A 95 -3.66 -4.18 1.26
CA GLU A 95 -3.98 -5.06 0.13
C GLU A 95 -2.80 -5.20 -0.84
N LEU A 96 -2.19 -4.09 -1.23
CA LEU A 96 -1.04 -4.10 -2.14
C LEU A 96 0.15 -4.83 -1.54
N THR A 97 0.45 -4.60 -0.28
CA THR A 97 1.56 -5.25 0.42
C THR A 97 1.32 -6.74 0.57
N THR A 98 0.12 -7.14 0.94
CA THR A 98 -0.25 -8.56 1.05
C THR A 98 -0.12 -9.26 -0.29
N ASN A 99 -0.58 -8.64 -1.37
CA ASN A 99 -0.46 -9.19 -2.71
C ASN A 99 1.01 -9.29 -3.15
N ALA A 100 1.81 -8.27 -2.87
CA ALA A 100 3.23 -8.30 -3.18
C ALA A 100 3.97 -9.40 -2.42
N ALA A 101 3.61 -9.64 -1.17
CA ALA A 101 4.22 -10.68 -0.35
C ALA A 101 3.81 -12.09 -0.78
N LYS A 102 2.58 -12.27 -1.24
CA LYS A 102 2.07 -13.60 -1.66
C LYS A 102 2.40 -13.93 -3.10
N TYR A 103 2.26 -12.98 -4.01
CA TYR A 103 2.29 -13.22 -5.45
C TYR A 103 3.23 -12.32 -6.22
N GLY A 104 3.70 -11.25 -5.63
CA GLY A 104 4.46 -10.21 -6.32
C GLY A 104 5.92 -10.13 -5.88
N ALA A 105 6.48 -8.94 -5.97
CA ALA A 105 7.89 -8.69 -5.77
C ALA A 105 8.43 -9.14 -4.41
N LEU A 106 7.64 -9.01 -3.35
CA LEU A 106 8.08 -9.41 -2.01
C LEU A 106 8.07 -10.93 -1.80
N SER A 107 7.46 -11.69 -2.69
CA SER A 107 7.51 -13.15 -2.67
C SER A 107 8.81 -13.72 -3.23
N ALA A 108 9.58 -12.92 -3.96
CA ALA A 108 10.84 -13.31 -4.59
C ALA A 108 12.03 -12.74 -3.81
N PRO A 109 13.16 -13.46 -3.71
CA PRO A 109 14.30 -13.01 -2.91
C PRO A 109 14.92 -11.68 -3.35
N LYS A 110 14.86 -11.36 -4.64
CA LYS A 110 15.41 -10.13 -5.21
C LYS A 110 14.35 -9.10 -5.58
N GLY A 111 13.11 -9.34 -5.22
CA GLY A 111 12.02 -8.43 -5.53
C GLY A 111 12.10 -7.14 -4.71
N ARG A 112 11.68 -6.05 -5.31
CA ARG A 112 11.68 -4.72 -4.71
C ARG A 112 10.35 -4.03 -4.94
N VAL A 113 9.96 -3.23 -3.98
CA VAL A 113 8.78 -2.36 -4.07
C VAL A 113 9.23 -0.92 -3.89
N GLU A 114 8.82 -0.06 -4.81
CA GLU A 114 9.01 1.37 -4.69
C GLU A 114 7.66 2.06 -4.62
N ILE A 115 7.49 2.90 -3.61
CA ILE A 115 6.30 3.72 -3.44
C ILE A 115 6.74 5.16 -3.53
N ALA A 116 6.25 5.86 -4.54
CA ALA A 116 6.55 7.27 -4.76
C ALA A 116 5.27 8.08 -4.71
N TRP A 117 5.34 9.29 -4.20
CA TRP A 117 4.19 10.19 -4.18
C TRP A 117 4.61 11.63 -4.42
N ALA A 118 3.71 12.38 -5.03
CA ALA A 118 3.89 13.80 -5.29
C ALA A 118 2.53 14.49 -5.43
N PRO A 119 2.44 15.77 -5.09
CA PRO A 119 1.29 16.58 -5.44
C PRO A 119 1.13 16.65 -6.96
N HIS A 120 -0.10 16.61 -7.42
CA HIS A 120 -0.44 16.73 -8.84
C HIS A 120 -1.61 17.68 -9.00
N GLU A 121 -1.45 18.69 -9.83
CA GLU A 121 -2.52 19.62 -10.14
C GLU A 121 -3.24 19.21 -11.43
N ASN A 122 -4.55 19.22 -11.37
CA ASN A 122 -5.41 18.98 -12.50
C ASN A 122 -6.69 19.79 -12.37
N GLU A 123 -6.99 20.59 -13.38
CA GLU A 123 -8.21 21.44 -13.42
C GLU A 123 -8.39 22.33 -12.19
N GLY A 124 -7.30 22.95 -11.72
CA GLY A 124 -7.31 23.83 -10.56
C GLY A 124 -7.45 23.14 -9.21
N ARG A 125 -7.39 21.82 -9.18
CA ARG A 125 -7.40 21.02 -7.95
C ARG A 125 -6.09 20.31 -7.73
N THR A 126 -5.68 20.21 -6.47
CA THR A 126 -4.48 19.49 -6.09
C THR A 126 -4.85 18.08 -5.66
N TYR A 127 -4.20 17.11 -6.29
CA TYR A 127 -4.33 15.68 -5.99
C TYR A 127 -3.00 15.15 -5.47
N LEU A 128 -3.07 14.12 -4.69
CA LEU A 128 -1.90 13.32 -4.33
C LEU A 128 -1.81 12.14 -5.30
N ARG A 129 -0.73 12.09 -6.07
CA ARG A 129 -0.43 10.95 -6.93
C ARG A 129 0.50 10.01 -6.20
N ILE A 130 0.07 8.78 -6.01
CA ILE A 130 0.88 7.74 -5.40
C ILE A 130 1.10 6.65 -6.45
N THR A 131 2.36 6.28 -6.63
CA THR A 131 2.77 5.24 -7.58
C THR A 131 3.36 4.08 -6.81
N TRP A 132 2.83 2.90 -7.03
CA TRP A 132 3.35 1.64 -6.51
C TRP A 132 4.01 0.88 -7.65
N SER A 133 5.29 0.56 -7.53
CA SER A 133 6.05 -0.16 -8.55
C SER A 133 6.71 -1.40 -7.95
N GLU A 134 6.58 -2.52 -8.63
CA GLU A 134 7.20 -3.79 -8.23
C GLU A 134 8.19 -4.21 -9.30
N GLN A 135 9.36 -4.67 -8.86
CA GLN A 135 10.44 -5.16 -9.73
C GLN A 135 11.04 -6.43 -9.17
N GLY A 136 11.53 -7.31 -10.05
CA GLY A 136 12.21 -8.54 -9.65
C GLY A 136 11.31 -9.59 -9.02
N GLY A 137 10.02 -9.47 -9.19
CA GLY A 137 9.06 -10.48 -8.77
C GLY A 137 8.99 -11.68 -9.72
N PRO A 138 8.14 -12.67 -9.40
CA PRO A 138 7.92 -13.80 -10.29
C PRO A 138 7.46 -13.35 -11.68
N PRO A 139 7.80 -14.10 -12.74
CA PRO A 139 7.33 -13.78 -14.07
C PRO A 139 5.81 -13.80 -14.13
N VAL A 140 5.24 -12.77 -14.74
CA VAL A 140 3.80 -12.66 -14.92
C VAL A 140 3.41 -13.38 -16.20
N ALA A 141 2.58 -14.42 -16.05
CA ALA A 141 1.95 -15.05 -17.20
C ALA A 141 0.85 -14.11 -17.71
N MET A 142 0.99 -13.64 -18.94
CA MET A 142 -0.09 -12.90 -19.59
C MET A 142 -1.30 -13.81 -19.76
N PRO A 143 -2.50 -13.36 -19.38
CA PRO A 143 -3.69 -14.14 -19.68
C PRO A 143 -3.83 -14.28 -21.21
N ARG A 144 -4.00 -15.49 -21.67
CA ARG A 144 -4.31 -15.80 -23.07
C ARG A 144 -5.78 -15.47 -23.37
#